data_82658db4ab5eacace96d35ee4eaaeb4d
#
_entry.id   82658db4ab5eacace96d35ee4eaaeb4d
#
_cell.length_a   1.000
_cell.length_b   1.000
_cell.length_c   1.000
_cell.angle_alpha   90.00
_cell.angle_beta   90.00
_cell.angle_gamma   90.00
#
_symmetry.space_group_name_H-M   'P 1'
#
loop_
_entity.id
_entity.type
_entity.pdbx_description
1 polymer ?
#
loop_
_entity_poly.entity_id
_entity_poly.type
_entity_poly.pdbx_seq_one_letter_code
_entity_poly.pdbx_strand_id
1 'polypeptide(L)'
;PRTAQVGSQRGEARRTRHTAPLPPGSGDGCYRLRSPWDVEFGEDDTLYIASAGTHQIWEMDLTIMTLSYTIGNGREAQFNDRLLTSELAQPSGLYYDDGLLYFADSESSTIRVGNIPADEVRVVSGTTENSLFDYGDIDGPLGENRLQHALGVDGDGTGMVYIADTYNSKIKLVDDSSEDRVTTTLAGGNVAGFADGTLNEALFNEPGGIDLVGDLLYVADTNNHVIRVIDLSESTVTTVTFPNPEALQINGRATVVAGNEFAGAETLDAQTVATGEGEIVLNLLLPEGYKINDLAPSLAAVSASDGIELDADEYTIEEVELAIPATFTEGEETLFGSFDVYYCEAVNESLCFIERFAVEIPVTAAEDADAAQVSIEREITPPEQSDFNTIGG
;
A
#
# COMPACT_ATOMS: atom_id res chain seq x y z
N PRO A 1 -47.29 5.31 -46.93
CA PRO A 1 -46.52 4.85 -45.78
C PRO A 1 -45.64 6.00 -45.27
N ARG A 2 -46.03 6.54 -44.16
CA ARG A 2 -45.25 7.59 -43.47
C ARG A 2 -44.59 6.92 -42.29
N THR A 3 -43.27 6.82 -42.30
CA THR A 3 -42.45 6.48 -41.16
C THR A 3 -42.42 7.65 -40.18
N ALA A 4 -42.93 7.45 -38.98
CA ALA A 4 -42.79 8.38 -37.86
C ALA A 4 -41.42 8.13 -37.21
N GLN A 5 -40.55 9.13 -37.23
CA GLN A 5 -39.37 9.18 -36.36
C GLN A 5 -39.84 9.56 -34.95
N VAL A 6 -39.63 8.65 -33.99
CA VAL A 6 -39.75 8.95 -32.56
C VAL A 6 -38.40 9.49 -32.12
N GLY A 7 -38.29 10.78 -31.95
CA GLY A 7 -37.16 11.43 -31.30
C GLY A 7 -37.25 11.24 -29.81
N SER A 8 -36.36 10.45 -29.23
CA SER A 8 -36.15 10.42 -27.78
C SER A 8 -35.40 11.67 -27.36
N GLN A 9 -36.10 12.63 -26.79
CA GLN A 9 -35.43 13.66 -25.98
C GLN A 9 -35.12 13.05 -24.60
N ARG A 10 -33.90 12.60 -24.43
CA ARG A 10 -33.36 12.39 -23.09
C ARG A 10 -33.14 13.78 -22.49
N GLY A 11 -33.94 14.14 -21.47
CA GLY A 11 -33.71 15.33 -20.69
C GLY A 11 -32.42 15.12 -19.87
N GLU A 12 -31.39 15.82 -20.28
CA GLU A 12 -30.19 15.96 -19.45
C GLU A 12 -30.60 16.67 -18.12
N ALA A 13 -30.75 15.91 -17.05
CA ALA A 13 -30.75 16.47 -15.72
C ALA A 13 -29.31 16.94 -15.42
N ARG A 14 -29.07 18.23 -15.66
CA ARG A 14 -27.81 18.87 -15.21
C ARG A 14 -27.70 18.69 -13.70
N ARG A 15 -26.88 17.73 -13.29
CA ARG A 15 -26.44 17.65 -11.88
C ARG A 15 -25.74 18.96 -11.53
N THR A 16 -26.18 19.63 -10.50
CA THR A 16 -25.42 20.73 -9.91
C THR A 16 -24.21 20.11 -9.20
N ARG A 17 -23.06 20.18 -9.84
CA ARG A 17 -21.78 19.77 -9.22
C ARG A 17 -21.58 20.66 -7.98
N HIS A 18 -21.56 20.04 -6.82
CA HIS A 18 -21.17 20.70 -5.59
C HIS A 18 -19.64 20.67 -5.51
N THR A 19 -19.00 21.74 -5.95
CA THR A 19 -17.58 21.94 -5.64
C THR A 19 -17.47 22.14 -4.13
N ALA A 20 -16.77 21.23 -3.45
CA ALA A 20 -16.49 21.40 -2.04
C ALA A 20 -15.74 22.72 -1.80
N PRO A 21 -16.08 23.50 -0.77
CA PRO A 21 -15.23 24.61 -0.37
C PRO A 21 -13.88 24.01 0.05
N LEU A 22 -12.84 24.49 -0.61
CA LEU A 22 -11.47 24.09 -0.36
C LEU A 22 -11.08 24.43 1.08
N PRO A 23 -10.36 23.56 1.80
CA PRO A 23 -9.86 23.91 3.12
C PRO A 23 -8.96 25.17 3.02
N PRO A 24 -9.13 26.15 3.89
CA PRO A 24 -8.32 27.36 3.86
C PRO A 24 -6.87 27.02 4.21
N GLY A 25 -5.92 27.27 3.31
CA GLY A 25 -4.55 27.35 3.72
C GLY A 25 -3.43 26.70 2.88
N SER A 26 -3.61 26.41 1.59
CA SER A 26 -2.44 26.07 0.76
C SER A 26 -2.29 27.12 -0.35
N GLY A 27 -1.34 28.02 -0.22
CA GLY A 27 -1.06 29.08 -1.19
C GLY A 27 -0.37 28.61 -2.48
N ASP A 28 -0.22 27.31 -2.70
CA ASP A 28 0.48 26.69 -3.83
C ASP A 28 -0.44 25.97 -4.84
N GLY A 29 -1.76 25.95 -4.59
CA GLY A 29 -2.73 25.33 -5.50
C GLY A 29 -2.70 23.80 -5.53
N CYS A 30 -1.94 23.16 -4.67
CA CYS A 30 -1.88 21.70 -4.55
C CYS A 30 -2.89 21.21 -3.52
N TYR A 31 -3.97 20.57 -3.98
CA TYR A 31 -4.96 19.95 -3.10
C TYR A 31 -4.56 18.52 -2.80
N ARG A 32 -4.54 18.15 -1.52
CA ARG A 32 -4.21 16.78 -1.09
C ARG A 32 -5.49 16.04 -0.71
N LEU A 33 -5.73 14.91 -1.34
CA LEU A 33 -6.67 13.90 -0.86
C LEU A 33 -6.14 13.32 0.46
N ARG A 34 -7.05 12.95 1.37
CA ARG A 34 -6.66 12.34 2.64
C ARG A 34 -6.79 10.82 2.51
N SER A 35 -5.66 10.12 2.63
CA SER A 35 -5.59 8.67 2.52
C SER A 35 -6.38 8.13 1.31
N PRO A 36 -5.98 8.44 0.06
CA PRO A 36 -6.55 7.77 -1.10
C PRO A 36 -6.11 6.30 -1.08
N TRP A 37 -7.06 5.38 -1.17
CA TRP A 37 -6.79 3.95 -1.08
C TRP A 37 -6.96 3.24 -2.42
N ASP A 38 -7.92 3.68 -3.24
CA ASP A 38 -8.20 3.07 -4.51
C ASP A 38 -8.71 4.07 -5.54
N VAL A 39 -8.58 3.71 -6.81
CA VAL A 39 -9.07 4.48 -7.94
C VAL A 39 -9.75 3.56 -8.93
N GLU A 40 -10.89 3.97 -9.47
CA GLU A 40 -11.68 3.19 -10.41
C GLU A 40 -12.18 4.07 -11.55
N PHE A 41 -12.05 3.57 -12.79
CA PHE A 41 -12.56 4.27 -13.95
C PHE A 41 -14.08 4.09 -14.08
N GLY A 42 -14.77 5.21 -14.24
CA GLY A 42 -16.18 5.24 -14.63
C GLY A 42 -16.37 5.56 -16.09
N GLU A 43 -17.61 5.94 -16.47
CA GLU A 43 -17.93 6.43 -17.80
C GLU A 43 -17.46 7.87 -18.03
N ASP A 44 -17.40 8.29 -19.31
CA ASP A 44 -17.17 9.68 -19.74
C ASP A 44 -15.91 10.33 -19.13
N ASP A 45 -14.76 9.63 -19.18
CA ASP A 45 -13.48 10.11 -18.63
C ASP A 45 -13.55 10.49 -17.12
N THR A 46 -14.37 9.78 -16.37
CA THR A 46 -14.47 9.94 -14.90
C THR A 46 -13.56 8.96 -14.19
N LEU A 47 -12.79 9.44 -13.20
CA LEU A 47 -12.03 8.63 -12.27
C LEU A 47 -12.66 8.78 -10.87
N TYR A 48 -13.10 7.67 -10.27
CA TYR A 48 -13.51 7.63 -8.87
C TYR A 48 -12.32 7.39 -7.97
N ILE A 49 -12.33 7.97 -6.77
CA ILE A 49 -11.23 7.89 -5.81
C ILE A 49 -11.80 7.64 -4.43
N ALA A 50 -11.45 6.51 -3.82
CA ALA A 50 -11.78 6.22 -2.42
C ALA A 50 -10.84 7.04 -1.51
N SER A 51 -11.40 7.95 -0.73
CA SER A 51 -10.65 8.79 0.20
C SER A 51 -11.04 8.43 1.63
N ALA A 52 -10.35 7.44 2.21
CA ALA A 52 -10.65 6.90 3.54
C ALA A 52 -10.58 7.99 4.62
N GLY A 53 -9.56 8.85 4.59
CA GLY A 53 -9.37 9.89 5.59
C GLY A 53 -10.36 11.06 5.52
N THR A 54 -11.25 11.10 4.51
CA THR A 54 -12.38 12.04 4.45
C THR A 54 -13.73 11.35 4.53
N HIS A 55 -13.76 10.01 4.64
CA HIS A 55 -14.98 9.21 4.64
C HIS A 55 -15.88 9.52 3.43
N GLN A 56 -15.27 9.63 2.25
CA GLN A 56 -15.93 10.04 1.00
C GLN A 56 -15.34 9.29 -0.20
N ILE A 57 -16.15 9.16 -1.25
CA ILE A 57 -15.65 8.83 -2.58
C ILE A 57 -15.73 10.10 -3.43
N TRP A 58 -14.63 10.40 -4.11
CA TRP A 58 -14.47 11.57 -4.98
C TRP A 58 -14.56 11.15 -6.45
N GLU A 59 -14.97 12.06 -7.30
CA GLU A 59 -14.91 11.92 -8.75
C GLU A 59 -13.98 13.00 -9.34
N MET A 60 -13.17 12.59 -10.30
CA MET A 60 -12.31 13.46 -11.08
C MET A 60 -12.72 13.39 -12.54
N ASP A 61 -13.11 14.52 -13.11
CA ASP A 61 -13.33 14.67 -14.54
C ASP A 61 -11.95 14.84 -15.21
N LEU A 62 -11.49 13.82 -15.92
CA LEU A 62 -10.17 13.80 -16.55
C LEU A 62 -10.07 14.71 -17.80
N THR A 63 -11.21 15.12 -18.38
CA THR A 63 -11.23 16.04 -19.53
C THR A 63 -10.87 17.46 -19.12
N ILE A 64 -11.41 17.93 -17.99
CA ILE A 64 -11.22 19.32 -17.50
C ILE A 64 -10.45 19.37 -16.17
N MET A 65 -9.96 18.21 -15.69
CA MET A 65 -9.15 18.07 -14.47
C MET A 65 -9.80 18.72 -13.24
N THR A 66 -11.10 18.49 -13.04
CA THR A 66 -11.83 18.97 -11.87
C THR A 66 -12.17 17.83 -10.93
N LEU A 67 -12.06 18.09 -9.61
CA LEU A 67 -12.32 17.16 -8.55
C LEU A 67 -13.54 17.59 -7.74
N SER A 68 -14.46 16.64 -7.47
CA SER A 68 -15.60 16.82 -6.56
C SER A 68 -15.88 15.54 -5.79
N TYR A 69 -16.44 15.64 -4.58
CA TYR A 69 -16.91 14.43 -3.89
C TYR A 69 -18.29 14.02 -4.45
N THR A 70 -18.48 12.71 -4.61
CA THR A 70 -19.71 12.16 -5.19
C THR A 70 -20.51 11.29 -4.22
N ILE A 71 -19.85 10.61 -3.26
CA ILE A 71 -20.53 9.83 -2.22
C ILE A 71 -19.94 10.19 -0.86
N GLY A 72 -20.79 10.31 0.14
CA GLY A 72 -20.44 10.60 1.54
C GLY A 72 -20.46 12.07 1.89
N ASN A 73 -20.87 12.36 3.14
CA ASN A 73 -20.94 13.71 3.68
C ASN A 73 -19.69 14.13 4.52
N GLY A 74 -18.71 13.22 4.63
CA GLY A 74 -17.46 13.45 5.38
C GLY A 74 -17.54 13.09 6.87
N ARG A 75 -18.64 12.49 7.35
CA ARG A 75 -18.75 11.97 8.71
C ARG A 75 -18.54 10.46 8.70
N GLU A 76 -17.80 9.99 9.69
CA GLU A 76 -17.55 8.57 9.87
C GLU A 76 -18.75 7.89 10.52
N ALA A 77 -19.48 7.11 9.75
CA ALA A 77 -20.56 6.23 10.21
C ALA A 77 -21.04 5.31 9.08
N GLN A 78 -21.80 4.30 9.42
CA GLN A 78 -22.57 3.51 8.46
C GLN A 78 -23.98 4.06 8.40
N PHE A 79 -24.25 4.95 7.45
CA PHE A 79 -25.60 5.47 7.23
C PHE A 79 -25.91 5.56 5.74
N ASN A 80 -26.99 4.88 5.32
CA ASN A 80 -27.43 4.82 3.92
C ASN A 80 -28.53 5.85 3.66
N ASP A 81 -28.34 6.66 2.63
CA ASP A 81 -29.27 7.69 2.17
C ASP A 81 -28.93 8.04 0.71
N ARG A 82 -29.20 9.24 0.29
CA ARG A 82 -28.72 9.76 -0.99
C ARG A 82 -27.18 9.86 -1.01
N LEU A 83 -26.60 9.85 -2.21
CA LEU A 83 -25.15 9.83 -2.38
C LEU A 83 -24.40 10.83 -1.48
N LEU A 84 -24.80 12.12 -1.49
CA LEU A 84 -24.11 13.19 -0.77
C LEU A 84 -24.53 13.34 0.71
N THR A 85 -25.53 12.60 1.17
CA THR A 85 -26.00 12.65 2.56
C THR A 85 -25.68 11.38 3.33
N SER A 86 -25.29 10.32 2.66
CA SER A 86 -24.76 9.11 3.29
C SER A 86 -23.52 9.37 4.12
N GLU A 87 -23.31 8.56 5.14
CA GLU A 87 -22.10 8.57 5.96
C GLU A 87 -21.33 7.29 5.70
N LEU A 88 -20.02 7.39 5.44
CA LEU A 88 -19.12 6.29 5.10
C LEU A 88 -18.10 6.10 6.22
N ALA A 89 -17.50 4.90 6.30
CA ALA A 89 -16.51 4.57 7.29
C ALA A 89 -15.26 4.00 6.62
N GLN A 90 -14.39 4.89 6.16
CA GLN A 90 -13.12 4.58 5.48
C GLN A 90 -13.29 3.74 4.20
N PRO A 91 -13.94 4.29 3.15
CA PRO A 91 -14.06 3.59 1.88
C PRO A 91 -12.68 3.26 1.32
N SER A 92 -12.49 2.01 0.88
CA SER A 92 -11.23 1.46 0.39
C SER A 92 -11.34 0.98 -1.05
N GLY A 93 -11.53 -0.31 -1.35
CA GLY A 93 -11.64 -0.82 -2.71
C GLY A 93 -12.88 -0.33 -3.44
N LEU A 94 -12.77 -0.12 -4.75
CA LEU A 94 -13.82 0.36 -5.65
C LEU A 94 -14.02 -0.59 -6.83
N TYR A 95 -15.26 -0.72 -7.29
CA TYR A 95 -15.60 -1.37 -8.55
C TYR A 95 -16.79 -0.64 -9.20
N TYR A 96 -16.69 -0.33 -10.49
CA TYR A 96 -17.73 0.38 -11.23
C TYR A 96 -18.37 -0.48 -12.32
N ASP A 97 -19.70 -0.53 -12.37
CA ASP A 97 -20.47 -1.20 -13.41
C ASP A 97 -21.77 -0.43 -13.73
N ASP A 98 -21.91 0.07 -14.95
CA ASP A 98 -23.12 0.71 -15.53
C ASP A 98 -23.85 1.67 -14.56
N GLY A 99 -23.13 2.57 -13.92
CA GLY A 99 -23.66 3.57 -12.98
C GLY A 99 -23.79 3.09 -11.54
N LEU A 100 -23.37 1.88 -11.25
CA LEU A 100 -23.26 1.33 -9.91
C LEU A 100 -21.79 1.40 -9.47
N LEU A 101 -21.50 2.13 -8.41
CA LEU A 101 -20.16 2.18 -7.83
C LEU A 101 -20.16 1.40 -6.52
N TYR A 102 -19.62 0.19 -6.56
CA TYR A 102 -19.43 -0.67 -5.39
C TYR A 102 -18.19 -0.21 -4.62
N PHE A 103 -18.23 -0.32 -3.31
CA PHE A 103 -17.09 0.01 -2.47
C PHE A 103 -17.07 -0.80 -1.19
N ALA A 104 -15.87 -1.18 -0.78
CA ALA A 104 -15.64 -1.71 0.55
C ALA A 104 -15.61 -0.53 1.54
N ASP A 105 -16.54 -0.53 2.51
CA ASP A 105 -16.62 0.46 3.57
C ASP A 105 -16.02 -0.14 4.83
N SER A 106 -14.69 -0.09 4.92
CA SER A 106 -13.87 -1.03 5.68
C SER A 106 -14.14 -1.00 7.18
N GLU A 107 -14.25 0.18 7.80
CA GLU A 107 -14.53 0.30 9.24
C GLU A 107 -15.98 -0.09 9.61
N SER A 108 -16.91 -0.04 8.65
CA SER A 108 -18.25 -0.58 8.86
C SER A 108 -18.34 -2.08 8.58
N SER A 109 -17.26 -2.68 8.06
CA SER A 109 -17.21 -4.10 7.67
C SER A 109 -18.36 -4.48 6.72
N THR A 110 -18.63 -3.60 5.72
CA THR A 110 -19.70 -3.81 4.74
C THR A 110 -19.21 -3.54 3.32
N ILE A 111 -19.84 -4.22 2.36
CA ILE A 111 -19.80 -3.80 0.95
C ILE A 111 -21.05 -3.01 0.67
N ARG A 112 -20.87 -1.84 0.10
CA ARG A 112 -21.97 -0.92 -0.24
C ARG A 112 -21.91 -0.57 -1.72
N VAL A 113 -23.00 -0.06 -2.26
CA VAL A 113 -23.07 0.44 -3.61
C VAL A 113 -23.76 1.81 -3.65
N GLY A 114 -23.14 2.74 -4.36
CA GLY A 114 -23.74 3.99 -4.78
C GLY A 114 -24.38 3.83 -6.16
N ASN A 115 -25.69 3.83 -6.21
CA ASN A 115 -26.44 3.90 -7.47
C ASN A 115 -26.46 5.35 -7.95
N ILE A 116 -25.54 5.67 -8.86
CA ILE A 116 -25.33 7.05 -9.31
C ILE A 116 -26.55 7.61 -10.03
N PRO A 117 -27.21 6.89 -10.97
CA PRO A 117 -28.46 7.35 -11.57
C PRO A 117 -29.62 7.56 -10.61
N ALA A 118 -29.76 6.68 -9.60
CA ALA A 118 -30.86 6.74 -8.63
C ALA A 118 -30.60 7.69 -7.46
N ASP A 119 -29.37 8.18 -7.28
CA ASP A 119 -28.94 9.03 -6.17
C ASP A 119 -29.17 8.35 -4.81
N GLU A 120 -28.69 7.11 -4.65
CA GLU A 120 -28.94 6.27 -3.49
C GLU A 120 -27.69 5.45 -3.12
N VAL A 121 -27.46 5.24 -1.81
CA VAL A 121 -26.47 4.29 -1.29
C VAL A 121 -27.19 3.18 -0.53
N ARG A 122 -26.77 1.94 -0.72
CA ARG A 122 -27.29 0.76 0.00
C ARG A 122 -26.19 -0.24 0.34
N VAL A 123 -26.45 -1.11 1.31
CA VAL A 123 -25.60 -2.26 1.63
C VAL A 123 -25.84 -3.37 0.62
N VAL A 124 -24.76 -4.03 0.22
CA VAL A 124 -24.71 -5.22 -0.65
C VAL A 124 -24.39 -6.46 0.18
N SER A 125 -23.42 -6.37 1.09
CA SER A 125 -23.01 -7.45 2.00
C SER A 125 -22.60 -6.87 3.34
N GLY A 126 -22.83 -7.60 4.43
CA GLY A 126 -22.58 -7.19 5.80
C GLY A 126 -23.86 -6.83 6.56
N THR A 127 -23.70 -6.16 7.70
CA THR A 127 -24.82 -5.71 8.53
C THR A 127 -25.61 -4.60 7.85
N THR A 128 -26.93 -4.60 8.06
CA THR A 128 -27.83 -3.48 7.67
C THR A 128 -28.12 -2.54 8.85
N GLU A 129 -27.63 -2.87 10.03
CA GLU A 129 -27.69 -2.00 11.20
C GLU A 129 -26.67 -0.85 11.04
N ASN A 130 -27.03 0.33 11.48
CA ASN A 130 -26.12 1.49 11.43
C ASN A 130 -25.05 1.37 12.54
N SER A 131 -24.11 0.43 12.38
CA SER A 131 -23.10 0.08 13.37
C SER A 131 -21.73 -0.13 12.75
N LEU A 132 -20.69 0.43 13.36
CA LEU A 132 -19.30 0.18 13.01
C LEU A 132 -18.70 -1.04 13.73
N PHE A 133 -19.45 -1.67 14.63
CA PHE A 133 -18.97 -2.73 15.52
C PHE A 133 -19.67 -4.07 15.31
N ASP A 134 -20.45 -4.20 14.24
CA ASP A 134 -21.18 -5.43 13.93
C ASP A 134 -20.48 -6.19 12.80
N TYR A 135 -19.33 -6.76 13.13
CA TYR A 135 -18.46 -7.51 12.24
C TYR A 135 -18.33 -8.98 12.67
N GLY A 136 -17.76 -9.80 11.79
CA GLY A 136 -17.52 -11.22 12.05
C GLY A 136 -17.21 -12.01 10.78
N ASP A 137 -17.27 -13.32 10.87
CA ASP A 137 -17.11 -14.25 9.76
C ASP A 137 -18.34 -15.15 9.64
N ILE A 138 -19.41 -14.65 9.03
CA ILE A 138 -20.69 -15.35 8.90
C ILE A 138 -21.17 -15.25 7.45
N ASP A 139 -21.37 -16.39 6.81
CA ASP A 139 -22.05 -16.49 5.52
C ASP A 139 -23.57 -16.47 5.73
N GLY A 140 -24.32 -15.91 4.77
CA GLY A 140 -25.78 -15.84 4.88
C GLY A 140 -26.41 -14.72 4.06
N PRO A 141 -27.72 -14.54 4.17
CA PRO A 141 -28.42 -13.46 3.47
C PRO A 141 -28.04 -12.08 4.01
N LEU A 142 -28.38 -11.04 3.23
CA LEU A 142 -28.12 -9.65 3.59
C LEU A 142 -28.66 -9.32 5.01
N GLY A 143 -27.79 -8.70 5.81
CA GLY A 143 -28.09 -8.33 7.20
C GLY A 143 -27.80 -9.43 8.23
N GLU A 144 -27.77 -10.70 7.82
CA GLU A 144 -27.39 -11.83 8.68
C GLU A 144 -25.90 -12.21 8.49
N ASN A 145 -25.35 -12.00 7.29
CA ASN A 145 -23.92 -12.21 7.03
C ASN A 145 -23.05 -11.15 7.72
N ARG A 146 -21.78 -11.49 7.96
CA ARG A 146 -20.79 -10.59 8.57
C ARG A 146 -19.47 -10.72 7.84
N LEU A 147 -18.83 -9.57 7.64
CA LEU A 147 -17.48 -9.39 7.16
C LEU A 147 -16.61 -8.79 8.25
N GLN A 148 -15.32 -8.72 8.04
CA GLN A 148 -14.41 -8.04 8.96
C GLN A 148 -13.35 -7.25 8.19
N HIS A 149 -13.48 -5.91 8.21
CA HIS A 149 -12.56 -4.96 7.55
C HIS A 149 -12.22 -5.38 6.12
N ALA A 150 -13.25 -5.63 5.30
CA ALA A 150 -13.05 -5.91 3.88
C ALA A 150 -12.40 -4.70 3.18
N LEU A 151 -11.36 -4.92 2.41
CA LEU A 151 -10.61 -3.87 1.73
C LEU A 151 -10.79 -3.87 0.21
N GLY A 152 -10.89 -5.03 -0.44
CA GLY A 152 -11.02 -5.15 -1.89
C GLY A 152 -12.43 -5.56 -2.31
N VAL A 153 -12.87 -5.03 -3.45
CA VAL A 153 -14.12 -5.39 -4.10
C VAL A 153 -13.95 -5.34 -5.61
N ASP A 154 -14.51 -6.31 -6.33
CA ASP A 154 -14.60 -6.32 -7.78
C ASP A 154 -15.81 -7.13 -8.23
N GLY A 155 -16.14 -7.14 -9.52
CA GLY A 155 -17.31 -7.83 -10.04
C GLY A 155 -17.22 -8.24 -11.49
N ASP A 156 -18.19 -9.04 -11.94
CA ASP A 156 -18.20 -9.63 -13.29
C ASP A 156 -19.13 -8.92 -14.29
N GLY A 157 -19.72 -7.79 -13.91
CA GLY A 157 -20.71 -7.06 -14.73
C GLY A 157 -22.07 -7.76 -14.86
N THR A 158 -22.29 -8.88 -14.15
CA THR A 158 -23.59 -9.59 -14.16
C THR A 158 -24.32 -9.52 -12.83
N GLY A 159 -23.70 -8.88 -11.84
CA GLY A 159 -24.18 -8.73 -10.47
C GLY A 159 -23.44 -9.60 -9.45
N MET A 160 -22.50 -10.43 -9.89
CA MET A 160 -21.63 -11.15 -8.97
C MET A 160 -20.54 -10.21 -8.47
N VAL A 161 -20.42 -10.07 -7.15
CA VAL A 161 -19.46 -9.18 -6.49
C VAL A 161 -18.53 -10.01 -5.62
N TYR A 162 -17.23 -9.92 -5.89
CA TYR A 162 -16.15 -10.57 -5.17
C TYR A 162 -15.61 -9.64 -4.08
N ILE A 163 -15.21 -10.19 -2.95
CA ILE A 163 -14.88 -9.42 -1.73
C ILE A 163 -13.61 -10.00 -1.12
N ALA A 164 -12.59 -9.18 -0.94
CA ALA A 164 -11.48 -9.50 -0.05
C ALA A 164 -11.90 -9.19 1.39
N ASP A 165 -12.33 -10.22 2.11
CA ASP A 165 -12.72 -10.13 3.53
C ASP A 165 -11.47 -10.25 4.40
N THR A 166 -10.72 -9.14 4.45
CA THR A 166 -9.30 -9.05 4.78
C THR A 166 -8.97 -9.66 6.14
N TYR A 167 -9.63 -9.22 7.21
CA TYR A 167 -9.30 -9.70 8.55
C TYR A 167 -9.85 -11.11 8.84
N ASN A 168 -10.74 -11.62 7.99
CA ASN A 168 -11.13 -13.03 8.01
C ASN A 168 -10.22 -13.91 7.15
N SER A 169 -9.26 -13.30 6.42
CA SER A 169 -8.33 -14.00 5.53
C SER A 169 -9.05 -14.87 4.49
N LYS A 170 -10.14 -14.34 3.90
CA LYS A 170 -11.01 -15.03 2.96
C LYS A 170 -11.34 -14.18 1.75
N ILE A 171 -11.72 -14.87 0.68
CA ILE A 171 -12.40 -14.25 -0.46
C ILE A 171 -13.87 -14.70 -0.40
N LYS A 172 -14.77 -13.73 -0.39
CA LYS A 172 -16.22 -13.97 -0.37
C LYS A 172 -16.87 -13.52 -1.67
N LEU A 173 -18.11 -13.95 -1.88
CA LEU A 173 -18.88 -13.72 -3.08
C LEU A 173 -20.33 -13.41 -2.69
N VAL A 174 -20.94 -12.43 -3.35
CA VAL A 174 -22.37 -12.11 -3.22
C VAL A 174 -22.97 -11.86 -4.61
N ASP A 175 -24.19 -12.34 -4.85
CA ASP A 175 -25.00 -12.02 -6.01
C ASP A 175 -25.93 -10.84 -5.69
N ASP A 176 -25.53 -9.63 -6.11
CA ASP A 176 -26.31 -8.39 -5.88
C ASP A 176 -27.56 -8.29 -6.79
N SER A 177 -27.66 -9.11 -7.84
CA SER A 177 -28.86 -9.24 -8.67
C SER A 177 -29.97 -10.07 -7.99
N SER A 178 -29.60 -10.88 -6.98
CA SER A 178 -30.52 -11.71 -6.19
C SER A 178 -31.23 -10.88 -5.12
N GLU A 179 -32.51 -11.18 -4.85
CA GLU A 179 -33.29 -10.50 -3.80
C GLU A 179 -32.69 -10.73 -2.41
N ASP A 180 -32.24 -11.97 -2.13
CA ASP A 180 -31.72 -12.37 -0.83
C ASP A 180 -30.26 -11.93 -0.60
N ARG A 181 -29.48 -11.65 -1.66
CA ARG A 181 -28.06 -11.23 -1.58
C ARG A 181 -27.27 -12.10 -0.60
N VAL A 182 -27.27 -13.41 -0.85
CA VAL A 182 -26.56 -14.35 0.03
C VAL A 182 -25.06 -14.22 -0.19
N THR A 183 -24.34 -13.82 0.84
CA THR A 183 -22.88 -13.80 0.86
C THR A 183 -22.36 -15.19 1.25
N THR A 184 -21.38 -15.70 0.50
CA THR A 184 -20.75 -16.99 0.75
C THR A 184 -19.24 -16.88 0.68
N THR A 185 -18.55 -17.74 1.42
CA THR A 185 -17.10 -17.90 1.28
C THR A 185 -16.80 -18.59 -0.05
N LEU A 186 -16.08 -17.91 -0.94
CA LEU A 186 -15.59 -18.47 -2.21
C LEU A 186 -14.32 -19.27 -1.99
N ALA A 187 -13.33 -18.68 -1.31
CA ALA A 187 -12.06 -19.34 -1.05
C ALA A 187 -11.45 -18.87 0.28
N GLY A 188 -10.62 -19.75 0.87
CA GLY A 188 -9.97 -19.50 2.15
C GLY A 188 -10.50 -20.39 3.28
N GLY A 189 -9.57 -20.79 4.16
CA GLY A 189 -9.88 -21.62 5.33
C GLY A 189 -10.32 -20.82 6.56
N ASN A 190 -10.41 -21.51 7.71
CA ASN A 190 -10.81 -20.86 8.97
C ASN A 190 -9.63 -20.28 9.77
N VAL A 191 -8.44 -20.26 9.17
CA VAL A 191 -7.21 -19.71 9.75
C VAL A 191 -6.43 -18.97 8.69
N ALA A 192 -5.77 -17.89 9.06
CA ALA A 192 -4.81 -17.24 8.20
C ALA A 192 -3.63 -18.19 7.89
N GLY A 193 -3.11 -18.14 6.67
CA GLY A 193 -2.00 -18.99 6.27
C GLY A 193 -1.63 -18.84 4.80
N PHE A 194 -0.76 -19.73 4.33
CA PHE A 194 -0.32 -19.79 2.94
C PHE A 194 -0.43 -21.22 2.42
N ALA A 195 -1.38 -21.47 1.53
CA ALA A 195 -1.54 -22.75 0.83
C ALA A 195 -2.24 -22.53 -0.52
N ASP A 196 -1.72 -23.18 -1.56
CA ASP A 196 -2.39 -23.39 -2.84
C ASP A 196 -3.28 -24.64 -2.78
N GLY A 197 -4.23 -24.78 -3.69
CA GLY A 197 -5.08 -25.96 -3.79
C GLY A 197 -6.46 -25.66 -4.32
N THR A 198 -7.45 -26.45 -3.93
CA THR A 198 -8.86 -26.15 -4.21
C THR A 198 -9.32 -24.93 -3.41
N LEU A 199 -10.46 -24.34 -3.78
CA LEU A 199 -11.00 -23.15 -3.11
C LEU A 199 -11.11 -23.31 -1.57
N ASN A 200 -11.46 -24.53 -1.10
CA ASN A 200 -11.61 -24.82 0.33
C ASN A 200 -10.28 -25.18 1.05
N GLU A 201 -9.24 -25.56 0.30
CA GLU A 201 -7.92 -25.92 0.85
C GLU A 201 -6.95 -24.74 0.87
N ALA A 202 -7.18 -23.76 0.00
CA ALA A 202 -6.37 -22.57 -0.06
C ALA A 202 -6.44 -21.76 1.24
N LEU A 203 -5.31 -21.15 1.60
CA LEU A 203 -5.22 -20.23 2.74
C LEU A 203 -4.64 -18.92 2.27
N PHE A 204 -5.16 -17.84 2.82
CA PHE A 204 -4.71 -16.45 2.62
C PHE A 204 -4.31 -15.83 3.96
N ASN A 205 -3.62 -14.70 3.90
CA ASN A 205 -3.28 -13.92 5.09
C ASN A 205 -3.48 -12.42 4.79
N GLU A 206 -4.60 -11.89 5.27
CA GLU A 206 -5.05 -10.52 5.07
C GLU A 206 -5.03 -10.11 3.57
N PRO A 207 -5.81 -10.79 2.70
CA PRO A 207 -5.93 -10.40 1.30
C PRO A 207 -6.50 -8.98 1.21
N GLY A 208 -5.81 -8.10 0.49
CA GLY A 208 -6.17 -6.68 0.38
C GLY A 208 -6.92 -6.37 -0.91
N GLY A 209 -6.21 -6.21 -2.02
CA GLY A 209 -6.79 -5.91 -3.33
C GLY A 209 -7.18 -7.15 -4.11
N ILE A 210 -8.22 -7.02 -4.93
CA ILE A 210 -8.63 -8.05 -5.90
C ILE A 210 -8.94 -7.41 -7.26
N ASP A 211 -8.76 -8.18 -8.34
CA ASP A 211 -9.04 -7.76 -9.71
C ASP A 211 -9.44 -8.96 -10.55
N LEU A 212 -10.57 -8.88 -11.24
CA LEU A 212 -11.14 -9.96 -12.04
C LEU A 212 -10.88 -9.76 -13.54
N VAL A 213 -10.18 -10.71 -14.13
CA VAL A 213 -9.91 -10.72 -15.58
C VAL A 213 -10.41 -12.00 -16.21
N GLY A 214 -11.58 -11.94 -16.82
CA GLY A 214 -12.25 -13.14 -17.34
C GLY A 214 -12.65 -14.08 -16.20
N ASP A 215 -12.16 -15.32 -16.23
CA ASP A 215 -12.42 -16.32 -15.19
C ASP A 215 -11.32 -16.36 -14.10
N LEU A 216 -10.38 -15.41 -14.11
CA LEU A 216 -9.25 -15.36 -13.18
C LEU A 216 -9.41 -14.17 -12.22
N LEU A 217 -9.56 -14.45 -10.93
CA LEU A 217 -9.55 -13.43 -9.89
C LEU A 217 -8.15 -13.36 -9.27
N TYR A 218 -7.47 -12.25 -9.51
CA TYR A 218 -6.17 -11.95 -8.92
C TYR A 218 -6.35 -11.39 -7.51
N VAL A 219 -5.52 -11.83 -6.58
CA VAL A 219 -5.62 -11.45 -5.16
C VAL A 219 -4.24 -10.99 -4.67
N ALA A 220 -4.16 -9.78 -4.16
CA ALA A 220 -3.01 -9.34 -3.38
C ALA A 220 -3.07 -9.96 -1.98
N ASP A 221 -2.36 -11.06 -1.78
CA ASP A 221 -2.30 -11.80 -0.51
C ASP A 221 -1.23 -11.15 0.39
N THR A 222 -1.62 -10.03 1.01
CA THR A 222 -0.74 -8.96 1.48
C THR A 222 0.28 -9.44 2.51
N ASN A 223 -0.15 -10.14 3.58
CA ASN A 223 0.77 -10.61 4.62
C ASN A 223 1.54 -11.87 4.23
N ASN A 224 1.19 -12.50 3.10
CA ASN A 224 2.00 -13.55 2.47
C ASN A 224 3.00 -12.99 1.44
N HIS A 225 2.94 -11.68 1.13
CA HIS A 225 3.82 -10.98 0.18
C HIS A 225 3.81 -11.59 -1.24
N VAL A 226 2.65 -12.09 -1.68
CA VAL A 226 2.48 -12.75 -2.99
C VAL A 226 1.20 -12.30 -3.69
N ILE A 227 1.15 -12.54 -4.99
CA ILE A 227 -0.09 -12.48 -5.77
C ILE A 227 -0.62 -13.90 -5.94
N ARG A 228 -1.91 -14.10 -5.64
CA ARG A 228 -2.60 -15.37 -5.85
C ARG A 228 -3.57 -15.22 -7.02
N VAL A 229 -3.88 -16.33 -7.66
CA VAL A 229 -4.91 -16.41 -8.70
C VAL A 229 -5.93 -17.47 -8.29
N ILE A 230 -7.19 -17.08 -8.27
CA ILE A 230 -8.33 -18.00 -8.18
C ILE A 230 -8.85 -18.20 -9.59
N ASP A 231 -8.70 -19.42 -10.10
CA ASP A 231 -9.34 -19.83 -11.36
C ASP A 231 -10.76 -20.29 -11.05
N LEU A 232 -11.73 -19.46 -11.42
CA LEU A 232 -13.15 -19.70 -11.15
C LEU A 232 -13.69 -20.89 -11.96
N SER A 233 -13.12 -21.12 -13.15
CA SER A 233 -13.53 -22.24 -14.03
C SER A 233 -13.03 -23.59 -13.52
N GLU A 234 -11.81 -23.65 -12.99
CA GLU A 234 -11.18 -24.87 -12.47
C GLU A 234 -11.38 -25.02 -10.95
N SER A 235 -11.89 -23.99 -10.27
CA SER A 235 -12.08 -23.94 -8.81
C SER A 235 -10.79 -24.20 -8.02
N THR A 236 -9.70 -23.56 -8.44
CA THR A 236 -8.37 -23.71 -7.83
C THR A 236 -7.75 -22.36 -7.49
N VAL A 237 -6.86 -22.38 -6.53
CA VAL A 237 -6.03 -21.23 -6.13
C VAL A 237 -4.57 -21.59 -6.34
N THR A 238 -3.84 -20.71 -7.01
CA THR A 238 -2.40 -20.84 -7.26
C THR A 238 -1.67 -19.56 -6.97
N THR A 239 -0.38 -19.67 -6.64
CA THR A 239 0.50 -18.52 -6.46
C THR A 239 1.13 -18.12 -7.79
N VAL A 240 1.09 -16.82 -8.14
CA VAL A 240 1.78 -16.28 -9.32
C VAL A 240 3.29 -16.43 -9.13
N THR A 241 3.92 -17.08 -10.11
CA THR A 241 5.38 -17.19 -10.16
C THR A 241 5.94 -16.27 -11.25
N PHE A 242 6.99 -15.54 -10.93
CA PHE A 242 7.65 -14.65 -11.89
C PHE A 242 8.85 -15.37 -12.53
N PRO A 243 8.99 -15.32 -13.86
CA PRO A 243 10.08 -16.02 -14.57
C PRO A 243 11.47 -15.44 -14.28
N ASN A 244 11.53 -14.24 -13.73
CA ASN A 244 12.74 -13.53 -13.36
C ASN A 244 12.62 -13.00 -11.92
N PRO A 245 12.61 -13.88 -10.90
CA PRO A 245 12.43 -13.49 -9.50
C PRO A 245 13.48 -12.49 -9.01
N GLU A 246 14.65 -12.45 -9.63
CA GLU A 246 15.69 -11.45 -9.39
C GLU A 246 15.23 -10.02 -9.70
N ALA A 247 14.26 -9.83 -10.60
CA ALA A 247 13.68 -8.51 -10.87
C ALA A 247 12.71 -8.04 -9.78
N LEU A 248 12.29 -8.94 -8.89
CA LEU A 248 11.46 -8.62 -7.72
C LEU A 248 12.31 -8.27 -6.49
N GLN A 249 13.62 -8.38 -6.60
CA GLN A 249 14.50 -7.84 -5.57
C GLN A 249 14.19 -6.34 -5.46
N ILE A 250 13.83 -5.94 -4.25
CA ILE A 250 13.49 -4.55 -3.95
C ILE A 250 14.69 -3.71 -4.36
N ASN A 251 14.57 -3.00 -5.50
CA ASN A 251 15.53 -1.99 -5.92
C ASN A 251 15.44 -0.75 -4.99
N GLY A 252 15.54 -0.97 -3.73
CA GLY A 252 15.76 -0.04 -2.66
C GLY A 252 16.90 -0.55 -1.80
N ARG A 253 17.23 -1.84 -1.96
CA ARG A 253 18.53 -2.38 -1.63
C ARG A 253 19.33 -2.34 -2.91
N ALA A 254 20.28 -1.43 -2.99
CA ALA A 254 21.31 -1.53 -3.99
C ALA A 254 21.95 -2.91 -3.79
N THR A 255 21.53 -3.88 -4.63
CA THR A 255 22.27 -5.14 -4.72
C THR A 255 23.60 -4.73 -5.28
N VAL A 256 24.61 -4.83 -4.47
CA VAL A 256 25.97 -4.58 -4.89
C VAL A 256 26.32 -5.66 -5.89
N VAL A 257 26.14 -5.34 -7.16
CA VAL A 257 26.78 -6.10 -8.23
C VAL A 257 28.18 -5.52 -8.32
N ALA A 258 29.15 -6.32 -7.97
CA ALA A 258 30.55 -5.93 -8.09
C ALA A 258 30.80 -5.27 -9.44
N GLY A 259 31.13 -3.96 -9.41
CA GLY A 259 31.41 -3.16 -10.61
C GLY A 259 30.30 -2.21 -11.09
N ASN A 260 29.17 -2.06 -10.40
CA ASN A 260 28.19 -1.02 -10.70
C ASN A 260 28.22 0.07 -9.63
N GLU A 261 28.54 1.28 -10.07
CA GLU A 261 28.39 2.52 -9.31
C GLU A 261 26.94 2.63 -8.81
N PHE A 262 26.75 2.84 -7.49
CA PHE A 262 25.45 3.22 -6.95
C PHE A 262 25.05 4.57 -7.55
N ALA A 263 23.98 4.63 -8.30
CA ALA A 263 23.49 5.90 -8.82
C ALA A 263 23.12 6.81 -7.64
N GLY A 264 23.97 7.82 -7.37
CA GLY A 264 23.80 8.78 -6.29
C GLY A 264 24.58 8.48 -5.01
N ALA A 265 25.52 7.53 -4.99
CA ALA A 265 26.43 7.37 -3.86
C ALA A 265 27.32 8.61 -3.69
N GLU A 266 27.45 9.05 -2.44
CA GLU A 266 28.40 10.09 -2.05
C GLU A 266 29.81 9.48 -1.98
N THR A 267 30.79 10.03 -2.71
CA THR A 267 32.17 9.59 -2.59
C THR A 267 32.80 10.27 -1.38
N LEU A 268 33.15 9.46 -0.38
CA LEU A 268 33.86 9.91 0.80
C LEU A 268 35.39 10.02 0.55
N ASP A 269 36.08 10.69 1.46
CA ASP A 269 37.53 10.80 1.41
C ASP A 269 38.20 9.41 1.46
N ALA A 270 39.30 9.26 0.68
CA ALA A 270 40.09 8.03 0.68
C ALA A 270 40.65 7.70 2.06
N GLN A 271 40.60 6.44 2.47
CA GLN A 271 41.07 5.97 3.76
C GLN A 271 42.18 4.93 3.58
N THR A 272 43.14 4.93 4.51
CA THR A 272 44.25 3.98 4.51
C THR A 272 44.13 3.09 5.77
N VAL A 273 44.19 1.77 5.59
CA VAL A 273 44.05 0.77 6.64
C VAL A 273 45.20 -0.24 6.63
N ALA A 274 45.49 -0.84 7.76
CA ALA A 274 46.42 -1.94 7.86
C ALA A 274 45.89 -3.20 7.15
N THR A 275 46.80 -3.97 6.55
CA THR A 275 46.44 -5.31 6.03
C THR A 275 46.11 -6.29 7.15
N GLY A 276 45.21 -7.25 6.90
CA GLY A 276 44.78 -8.27 7.83
C GLY A 276 43.39 -8.03 8.39
N GLU A 277 43.11 -8.57 9.57
CA GLU A 277 41.82 -8.43 10.25
C GLU A 277 41.59 -6.98 10.70
N GLY A 278 40.40 -6.46 10.44
CA GLY A 278 39.97 -5.11 10.79
C GLY A 278 38.44 -5.00 10.73
N GLU A 279 37.95 -3.78 10.67
CA GLU A 279 36.50 -3.53 10.67
C GLU A 279 36.11 -2.31 9.83
N ILE A 280 34.84 -2.29 9.40
CA ILE A 280 34.17 -1.13 8.85
C ILE A 280 33.22 -0.62 9.91
N VAL A 281 33.38 0.64 10.34
CA VAL A 281 32.60 1.22 11.44
C VAL A 281 31.69 2.30 10.90
N LEU A 282 30.38 2.09 11.01
CA LEU A 282 29.36 3.11 10.77
C LEU A 282 29.04 3.82 12.07
N ASN A 283 29.14 5.14 12.09
CA ASN A 283 28.72 5.99 13.21
C ASN A 283 27.58 6.92 12.76
N LEU A 284 26.40 6.74 13.33
CA LEU A 284 25.24 7.58 13.10
C LEU A 284 25.14 8.65 14.18
N LEU A 285 25.17 9.91 13.78
CA LEU A 285 25.01 11.05 14.67
C LEU A 285 23.53 11.45 14.66
N LEU A 286 22.74 10.87 15.57
CA LEU A 286 21.34 11.23 15.74
C LEU A 286 21.21 12.55 16.50
N PRO A 287 20.21 13.38 16.19
CA PRO A 287 19.93 14.60 16.94
C PRO A 287 19.43 14.27 18.36
N GLU A 288 19.56 15.23 19.26
CA GLU A 288 19.11 15.05 20.65
C GLU A 288 17.61 14.71 20.71
N GLY A 289 17.28 13.65 21.45
CA GLY A 289 15.89 13.19 21.62
C GLY A 289 15.43 12.16 20.59
N TYR A 290 16.31 11.67 19.72
CA TYR A 290 16.02 10.58 18.78
C TYR A 290 16.80 9.30 19.13
N LYS A 291 16.24 8.17 18.69
CA LYS A 291 16.87 6.83 18.82
C LYS A 291 16.64 6.00 17.55
N ILE A 292 17.44 4.97 17.34
CA ILE A 292 17.14 3.93 16.34
C ILE A 292 15.80 3.26 16.69
N ASN A 293 14.99 2.97 15.70
CA ASN A 293 13.67 2.36 15.88
C ASN A 293 13.82 0.85 16.11
N ASP A 294 13.42 0.37 17.28
CA ASP A 294 13.47 -1.05 17.66
C ASP A 294 12.41 -1.91 16.95
N LEU A 295 11.38 -1.26 16.35
CA LEU A 295 10.23 -1.94 15.72
C LEU A 295 10.39 -2.09 14.20
N ALA A 296 11.32 -1.36 13.58
CA ALA A 296 11.61 -1.44 12.16
C ALA A 296 13.10 -1.69 11.96
N PRO A 297 13.51 -2.77 11.24
CA PRO A 297 14.91 -3.08 11.07
C PRO A 297 15.61 -2.01 10.24
N SER A 298 16.60 -1.33 10.82
CA SER A 298 17.56 -0.53 10.08
C SER A 298 18.63 -1.45 9.49
N LEU A 299 19.04 -1.21 8.25
CA LEU A 299 19.87 -2.15 7.48
C LEU A 299 21.07 -1.45 6.84
N ALA A 300 22.18 -2.16 6.80
CA ALA A 300 23.40 -1.80 6.09
C ALA A 300 23.69 -2.88 5.04
N ALA A 301 23.67 -2.55 3.76
CA ALA A 301 24.19 -3.40 2.69
C ALA A 301 25.59 -2.90 2.33
N VAL A 302 26.58 -3.77 2.43
CA VAL A 302 27.98 -3.43 2.22
C VAL A 302 28.61 -4.38 1.21
N SER A 303 29.39 -3.85 0.27
CA SER A 303 30.21 -4.65 -0.61
C SER A 303 31.53 -3.97 -0.89
N ALA A 304 32.47 -4.73 -1.41
CA ALA A 304 33.78 -4.23 -1.71
C ALA A 304 34.38 -4.94 -2.92
N SER A 305 35.44 -4.37 -3.46
CA SER A 305 36.28 -5.04 -4.45
C SER A 305 37.09 -6.18 -3.84
N ASP A 306 37.70 -7.03 -4.65
CA ASP A 306 38.28 -8.34 -4.32
C ASP A 306 39.28 -8.34 -3.13
N GLY A 307 39.88 -7.21 -2.80
CA GLY A 307 40.86 -7.09 -1.71
C GLY A 307 40.27 -6.82 -0.32
N ILE A 308 38.95 -6.68 -0.20
CA ILE A 308 38.27 -6.54 1.10
C ILE A 308 37.27 -7.69 1.24
N GLU A 309 37.54 -8.63 2.13
CA GLU A 309 36.65 -9.77 2.43
C GLU A 309 35.69 -9.41 3.57
N LEU A 310 34.39 -9.63 3.35
CA LEU A 310 33.30 -9.47 4.30
C LEU A 310 32.70 -10.83 4.61
N ASP A 311 32.17 -11.03 5.82
CA ASP A 311 31.49 -12.27 6.24
C ASP A 311 30.00 -12.32 5.81
N ALA A 312 29.41 -11.17 5.50
CA ALA A 312 28.09 -11.01 4.93
C ALA A 312 28.03 -9.75 4.06
N ASP A 313 27.01 -9.63 3.25
CA ASP A 313 26.70 -8.46 2.42
C ASP A 313 25.59 -7.57 3.01
N GLU A 314 24.95 -8.02 4.11
CA GLU A 314 23.89 -7.30 4.81
C GLU A 314 23.99 -7.46 6.33
N TYR A 315 23.79 -6.34 7.06
CA TYR A 315 23.89 -6.26 8.51
C TYR A 315 22.72 -5.43 9.06
N THR A 316 22.22 -5.79 10.25
CA THR A 316 21.21 -5.02 10.96
C THR A 316 21.87 -3.92 11.79
N ILE A 317 21.34 -2.69 11.72
CA ILE A 317 21.75 -1.56 12.53
C ILE A 317 20.82 -1.49 13.75
N GLU A 318 21.28 -1.95 14.91
CA GLU A 318 20.50 -1.95 16.15
C GLU A 318 20.84 -0.74 17.04
N GLU A 319 22.03 -0.19 16.91
CA GLU A 319 22.55 0.95 17.66
C GLU A 319 23.14 2.01 16.72
N VAL A 320 23.49 3.16 17.26
CA VAL A 320 24.09 4.27 16.48
C VAL A 320 25.48 3.96 15.94
N GLU A 321 26.13 2.91 16.47
CA GLU A 321 27.41 2.39 15.99
C GLU A 321 27.23 0.95 15.51
N LEU A 322 27.67 0.66 14.29
CA LEU A 322 27.72 -0.67 13.71
C LEU A 322 29.16 -0.96 13.29
N ALA A 323 29.77 -2.00 13.86
CA ALA A 323 31.07 -2.52 13.47
C ALA A 323 30.90 -3.79 12.61
N ILE A 324 31.43 -3.79 11.41
CA ILE A 324 31.36 -4.88 10.43
C ILE A 324 32.77 -5.48 10.31
N PRO A 325 32.99 -6.76 10.68
CA PRO A 325 34.28 -7.40 10.49
C PRO A 325 34.69 -7.45 9.02
N ALA A 326 35.95 -7.15 8.74
CA ALA A 326 36.51 -7.18 7.40
C ALA A 326 37.98 -7.65 7.42
N THR A 327 38.41 -8.26 6.30
CA THR A 327 39.83 -8.60 6.10
C THR A 327 40.36 -7.81 4.90
N PHE A 328 41.45 -7.08 5.11
CA PHE A 328 42.04 -6.21 4.11
C PHE A 328 43.30 -6.84 3.53
N THR A 329 43.36 -6.98 2.19
CA THR A 329 44.55 -7.42 1.44
C THR A 329 45.27 -6.19 0.85
N GLU A 330 46.59 -6.22 0.84
CA GLU A 330 47.39 -5.11 0.31
C GLU A 330 46.95 -4.70 -1.10
N GLY A 331 46.57 -3.42 -1.29
CA GLY A 331 46.12 -2.89 -2.57
C GLY A 331 45.29 -1.62 -2.44
N GLU A 332 44.84 -1.13 -3.61
CA GLU A 332 43.86 -0.05 -3.74
C GLU A 332 42.51 -0.67 -4.07
N GLU A 333 41.53 -0.48 -3.18
CA GLU A 333 40.23 -1.09 -3.21
C GLU A 333 39.13 -0.04 -3.11
N THR A 334 37.89 -0.45 -3.36
CA THR A 334 36.71 0.41 -3.18
C THR A 334 35.68 -0.32 -2.33
N LEU A 335 35.23 0.37 -1.28
CA LEU A 335 34.14 -0.05 -0.40
C LEU A 335 32.86 0.70 -0.78
N PHE A 336 31.76 -0.02 -0.90
CA PHE A 336 30.44 0.54 -1.13
C PHE A 336 29.53 0.22 0.05
N GLY A 337 28.74 1.20 0.49
CA GLY A 337 27.73 1.02 1.51
C GLY A 337 26.39 1.67 1.12
N SER A 338 25.29 0.98 1.40
CA SER A 338 23.93 1.53 1.31
C SER A 338 23.21 1.29 2.63
N PHE A 339 22.60 2.34 3.16
CA PHE A 339 22.06 2.35 4.52
C PHE A 339 20.62 2.84 4.52
N ASP A 340 19.74 2.03 5.13
CA ASP A 340 18.36 2.37 5.45
C ASP A 340 18.26 2.49 6.97
N VAL A 341 18.15 3.71 7.50
CA VAL A 341 18.14 4.00 8.93
C VAL A 341 16.77 4.46 9.36
N TYR A 342 16.09 3.66 10.18
CA TYR A 342 14.81 4.01 10.80
C TYR A 342 15.07 4.58 12.20
N TYR A 343 14.61 5.79 12.46
CA TYR A 343 14.81 6.46 13.75
C TYR A 343 13.55 7.22 14.19
N CYS A 344 13.31 7.27 15.50
CA CYS A 344 12.11 7.84 16.09
C CYS A 344 12.44 8.80 17.23
N GLU A 345 11.50 9.67 17.59
CA GLU A 345 11.55 10.40 18.85
C GLU A 345 11.64 9.43 20.03
N ALA A 346 12.62 9.62 20.95
CA ALA A 346 12.88 8.70 22.03
C ALA A 346 11.82 8.68 23.15
N VAL A 347 11.00 9.75 23.27
CA VAL A 347 10.10 9.91 24.43
C VAL A 347 8.70 9.36 24.15
N ASN A 348 8.14 9.56 22.95
CA ASN A 348 6.76 9.16 22.65
C ASN A 348 6.66 8.21 21.46
N GLU A 349 7.75 8.03 20.69
CA GLU A 349 7.79 7.24 19.46
C GLU A 349 6.68 7.61 18.44
N SER A 350 6.17 8.84 18.56
CA SER A 350 5.04 9.33 17.76
C SER A 350 5.44 9.79 16.36
N LEU A 351 6.72 10.14 16.18
CA LEU A 351 7.29 10.53 14.90
C LEU A 351 8.50 9.66 14.61
N CYS A 352 8.41 8.90 13.53
CA CYS A 352 9.48 8.07 13.01
C CYS A 352 9.84 8.50 11.60
N PHE A 353 11.10 8.41 11.26
CA PHE A 353 11.65 8.81 9.98
C PHE A 353 12.53 7.72 9.41
N ILE A 354 12.81 7.82 8.13
CA ILE A 354 13.79 6.99 7.45
C ILE A 354 14.81 7.91 6.76
N GLU A 355 16.07 7.68 7.06
CA GLU A 355 17.18 8.25 6.30
C GLU A 355 17.76 7.16 5.39
N ARG A 356 17.94 7.49 4.11
CA ARG A 356 18.56 6.60 3.12
C ARG A 356 19.74 7.28 2.51
N PHE A 357 20.89 6.63 2.56
CA PHE A 357 22.11 7.16 1.93
C PHE A 357 23.00 6.03 1.42
N ALA A 358 23.84 6.32 0.45
CA ALA A 358 24.83 5.42 -0.07
C ALA A 358 26.18 6.12 -0.15
N VAL A 359 27.25 5.37 0.09
CA VAL A 359 28.63 5.88 0.05
C VAL A 359 29.54 5.00 -0.79
N GLU A 360 30.52 5.63 -1.38
CA GLU A 360 31.66 4.99 -2.05
C GLU A 360 32.94 5.50 -1.39
N ILE A 361 33.81 4.58 -0.95
CA ILE A 361 35.02 4.92 -0.20
C ILE A 361 36.22 4.27 -0.89
N PRO A 362 37.15 5.05 -1.45
CA PRO A 362 38.44 4.51 -1.84
C PRO A 362 39.24 4.09 -0.63
N VAL A 363 39.71 2.83 -0.59
CA VAL A 363 40.46 2.24 0.52
C VAL A 363 41.81 1.79 0.02
N THR A 364 42.88 2.21 0.71
CA THR A 364 44.22 1.70 0.48
C THR A 364 44.66 0.83 1.64
N ALA A 365 44.85 -0.46 1.42
CA ALA A 365 45.35 -1.37 2.43
C ALA A 365 46.87 -1.50 2.31
N ALA A 366 47.61 -1.22 3.38
CA ALA A 366 49.07 -1.23 3.40
C ALA A 366 49.59 -1.82 4.75
N GLU A 367 50.76 -2.54 4.67
CA GLU A 367 51.37 -3.19 5.84
C GLU A 367 51.85 -2.18 6.91
N ASP A 368 52.16 -0.96 6.52
CA ASP A 368 52.70 0.10 7.37
C ASP A 368 51.62 1.10 7.86
N ALA A 369 50.35 0.84 7.57
CA ALA A 369 49.26 1.66 8.08
C ALA A 369 48.97 1.36 9.56
N ASP A 370 48.62 2.42 10.32
CA ASP A 370 48.31 2.30 11.74
C ASP A 370 46.80 2.02 12.02
N ALA A 371 45.92 2.37 11.12
CA ALA A 371 44.48 2.21 11.31
C ALA A 371 44.02 0.79 10.92
N ALA A 372 43.24 0.15 11.79
CA ALA A 372 42.63 -1.16 11.53
C ALA A 372 41.16 -1.07 11.11
N GLN A 373 40.65 0.14 10.84
CA GLN A 373 39.24 0.35 10.52
C GLN A 373 39.04 1.36 9.39
N VAL A 374 37.98 1.15 8.60
CA VAL A 374 37.37 2.13 7.71
C VAL A 374 36.19 2.77 8.45
N SER A 375 36.12 4.09 8.49
CA SER A 375 35.09 4.82 9.23
C SER A 375 34.10 5.50 8.30
N ILE A 376 32.81 5.33 8.56
CA ILE A 376 31.70 6.01 7.91
C ILE A 376 30.96 6.81 8.99
N GLU A 377 30.92 8.12 8.85
CA GLU A 377 30.18 8.98 9.76
C GLU A 377 29.02 9.64 9.00
N ARG A 378 27.82 9.59 9.59
CA ARG A 378 26.63 10.20 9.02
C ARG A 378 25.86 11.00 10.06
N GLU A 379 25.74 12.30 9.84
CA GLU A 379 24.85 13.15 10.62
C GLU A 379 23.42 13.04 10.07
N ILE A 380 22.47 12.67 10.94
CA ILE A 380 21.06 12.52 10.62
C ILE A 380 20.34 13.82 11.02
N THR A 381 19.69 14.46 10.06
CA THR A 381 18.93 15.68 10.29
C THR A 381 17.45 15.41 10.05
N PRO A 382 16.59 15.41 11.10
CA PRO A 382 15.16 15.23 10.87
C PRO A 382 14.60 16.41 10.09
N PRO A 383 13.54 16.20 9.28
CA PRO A 383 12.86 17.27 8.56
C PRO A 383 12.41 18.37 9.53
N GLU A 384 12.49 19.63 9.12
CA GLU A 384 12.05 20.74 9.97
C GLU A 384 10.57 20.60 10.32
N GLN A 385 10.18 20.87 11.57
CA GLN A 385 8.78 20.83 12.04
C GLN A 385 7.84 21.74 11.23
N SER A 386 8.36 22.73 10.53
CA SER A 386 7.61 23.55 9.58
C SER A 386 7.02 22.73 8.43
N ASP A 387 7.68 21.64 8.04
CA ASP A 387 7.24 20.78 6.94
C ASP A 387 6.06 19.88 7.35
N PHE A 388 5.86 19.67 8.66
CA PHE A 388 4.75 18.89 9.22
C PHE A 388 3.56 19.75 9.66
N ASN A 389 3.77 21.00 10.07
CA ASN A 389 2.69 21.93 10.42
C ASN A 389 1.84 22.36 9.23
N THR A 390 2.25 22.05 8.00
CA THR A 390 1.42 22.18 6.79
C THR A 390 0.54 20.96 6.53
N ILE A 391 0.69 19.87 7.30
CA ILE A 391 -0.08 18.61 7.13
C ILE A 391 -1.26 18.52 8.13
N GLY A 392 -1.31 19.37 9.16
CA GLY A 392 -2.24 19.26 10.29
C GLY A 392 -3.06 20.52 10.61
N GLY A 393 -3.26 21.42 9.66
CA GLY A 393 -4.10 22.62 9.84
C GLY A 393 -5.42 22.51 9.09
#